data_afd214a5662ad917b986fa9edca92086
#
_entry.id   afd214a5662ad917b986fa9edca92086
#
_cell.length_a   1.000
_cell.length_b   1.000
_cell.length_c   1.000
_cell.angle_alpha   90.00
_cell.angle_beta   90.00
_cell.angle_gamma   90.00
#
_symmetry.space_group_name_H-M   'P 1'
#
loop_
_entity.id
_entity.type
_entity.pdbx_description
1 polymer ?
#
loop_
_entity_poly.entity_id
_entity_poly.type
_entity_poly.pdbx_seq_one_letter_code
_entity_poly.pdbx_strand_id
1 'polypeptide(L)'
;MGGLGRAPQPPRGGSGRPGVAVAPLDHPRRSGGPGPGRATLAALCASLVGIGLARFAYTPLLPALIEAGWFAPPAAAYLGAANLAGYLAGALLARTMAARTDPVFVLRAMMALATVAFFACAAPLSFAWYFAWRLAAGAAGGALMVLAAPTVLPHVPAARRGLAGGVIFTGVGLGIAASGTVVPFLLRWGLVQAWCGLGGLALALTLLAWNGWPRQPAPAEAGAAAATAAPAGAAVQVVYVQYALNAMGLVPHMVFLVDFVARGLGQGLVAGGRYWVVFGMGAMVGPVLAGHLADRIGFRPAVRLAFLIQAVAVGVLAVSAAPPWLLVSSFVAGAFVPGIVPLVLGRVNELVAADAGARTAAWSRATTAFALGQAGAGYGVSFVYAATGDYATLFALGAGAIAMALAIDLAAGRR
;
A
#
# COMPACT_ATOMS: atom_id res chain seq x y z
N MET A 1 9.15 40.25 -92.77
CA MET A 1 10.45 40.53 -92.23
C MET A 1 10.43 40.04 -90.82
N GLY A 2 10.88 38.94 -90.44
CA GLY A 2 12.05 38.17 -90.68
C GLY A 2 12.75 38.03 -89.33
N GLY A 3 12.77 36.90 -88.71
CA GLY A 3 13.58 36.72 -87.49
C GLY A 3 13.24 35.43 -86.79
N LEU A 4 13.69 34.31 -87.34
CA LEU A 4 13.66 32.97 -86.68
C LEU A 4 14.73 32.92 -85.59
N GLY A 5 14.35 32.91 -84.32
CA GLY A 5 15.21 32.67 -83.16
C GLY A 5 15.27 31.24 -82.79
N ARG A 6 16.46 30.62 -82.86
CA ARG A 6 16.82 29.23 -82.51
C ARG A 6 16.53 28.93 -81.09
N ALA A 7 15.96 27.74 -80.83
CA ALA A 7 15.87 27.11 -79.49
C ALA A 7 17.24 26.66 -79.01
N PRO A 8 17.57 26.81 -77.72
CA PRO A 8 18.77 26.24 -77.11
C PRO A 8 18.56 24.76 -76.69
N GLN A 9 19.56 23.99 -77.04
CA GLN A 9 19.66 22.56 -76.65
C GLN A 9 19.93 22.43 -75.13
N PRO A 10 19.46 21.31 -74.50
CA PRO A 10 19.78 21.06 -73.11
C PRO A 10 21.19 20.48 -72.95
N PRO A 11 21.90 20.80 -71.84
CA PRO A 11 23.20 20.22 -71.60
C PRO A 11 23.09 18.72 -71.20
N ARG A 12 23.91 17.92 -71.82
CA ARG A 12 24.23 16.54 -71.40
C ARG A 12 25.22 16.60 -70.25
N GLY A 13 24.99 15.73 -69.26
CA GLY A 13 26.11 15.26 -68.49
C GLY A 13 25.90 15.19 -67.00
N GLY A 14 26.15 14.08 -66.45
CA GLY A 14 26.53 13.91 -65.05
C GLY A 14 25.63 12.96 -64.27
N SER A 15 25.71 11.68 -64.55
CA SER A 15 25.27 10.60 -63.65
C SER A 15 26.15 10.62 -62.40
N GLY A 16 25.55 10.92 -61.32
CA GLY A 16 26.18 10.82 -60.01
C GLY A 16 25.08 10.95 -58.93
N ARG A 17 24.23 9.91 -58.76
CA ARG A 17 23.42 9.80 -57.56
C ARG A 17 24.37 9.45 -56.43
N PRO A 18 24.52 10.25 -55.37
CA PRO A 18 25.18 9.82 -54.14
C PRO A 18 24.31 8.71 -53.54
N GLY A 19 24.90 7.54 -53.40
CA GLY A 19 24.30 6.46 -52.66
C GLY A 19 23.88 6.95 -51.27
N VAL A 20 22.59 6.93 -51.00
CA VAL A 20 22.07 7.09 -49.65
C VAL A 20 22.62 5.88 -48.86
N ALA A 21 23.69 6.14 -48.09
CA ALA A 21 24.14 5.19 -47.06
C ALA A 21 22.95 4.99 -46.12
N VAL A 22 22.28 3.86 -46.27
CA VAL A 22 21.31 3.37 -45.26
C VAL A 22 22.11 3.19 -44.00
N ALA A 23 21.96 4.13 -43.07
CA ALA A 23 22.48 3.95 -41.72
C ALA A 23 21.96 2.62 -41.17
N PRO A 24 22.80 1.79 -40.56
CA PRO A 24 22.36 0.54 -39.94
C PRO A 24 21.22 0.89 -38.98
N LEU A 25 20.08 0.21 -39.13
CA LEU A 25 19.00 0.24 -38.15
C LEU A 25 19.63 -0.06 -36.80
N ASP A 26 19.73 0.96 -35.96
CA ASP A 26 20.18 0.85 -34.58
C ASP A 26 19.21 -0.12 -33.90
N HIS A 27 19.60 -1.39 -33.86
CA HIS A 27 18.90 -2.36 -33.02
C HIS A 27 18.93 -1.79 -31.61
N PRO A 28 17.78 -1.60 -30.94
CA PRO A 28 17.77 -1.09 -29.58
C PRO A 28 18.71 -1.98 -28.77
N ARG A 29 19.83 -1.41 -28.34
CA ARG A 29 20.78 -2.05 -27.44
C ARG A 29 19.95 -2.63 -26.32
N ARG A 30 19.94 -3.96 -26.20
CA ARG A 30 19.32 -4.65 -25.07
C ARG A 30 19.97 -4.05 -23.83
N SER A 31 19.28 -3.12 -23.19
CA SER A 31 19.69 -2.57 -21.91
C SER A 31 19.85 -3.76 -20.97
N GLY A 32 21.06 -4.01 -20.46
CA GLY A 32 21.41 -5.17 -19.64
C GLY A 32 20.75 -5.16 -18.23
N GLY A 33 19.55 -4.59 -18.13
CA GLY A 33 18.72 -4.59 -16.92
C GLY A 33 17.71 -5.73 -16.91
N PRO A 34 17.14 -6.04 -15.75
CA PRO A 34 16.11 -7.07 -15.63
C PRO A 34 14.88 -6.68 -16.47
N GLY A 35 14.30 -7.66 -17.18
CA GLY A 35 13.07 -7.44 -17.97
C GLY A 35 11.88 -7.01 -17.09
N PRO A 36 10.84 -6.39 -17.72
CA PRO A 36 9.68 -5.83 -17.00
C PRO A 36 9.00 -6.81 -16.05
N GLY A 37 8.93 -8.11 -16.41
CA GLY A 37 8.33 -9.14 -15.56
C GLY A 37 9.12 -9.36 -14.26
N ARG A 38 10.46 -9.40 -14.33
CA ARG A 38 11.30 -9.55 -13.13
C ARG A 38 11.22 -8.32 -12.23
N ALA A 39 11.13 -7.13 -12.81
CA ALA A 39 10.96 -5.90 -12.06
C ALA A 39 9.60 -5.87 -11.34
N THR A 40 8.52 -6.26 -12.02
CA THR A 40 7.19 -6.38 -11.43
C THR A 40 7.16 -7.42 -10.30
N LEU A 41 7.83 -8.56 -10.47
CA LEU A 41 7.97 -9.58 -9.43
C LEU A 41 8.74 -9.06 -8.21
N ALA A 42 9.82 -8.31 -8.41
CA ALA A 42 10.56 -7.70 -7.29
C ALA A 42 9.69 -6.73 -6.49
N ALA A 43 8.89 -5.90 -7.16
CA ALA A 43 7.99 -4.98 -6.49
C ALA A 43 6.80 -5.69 -5.80
N LEU A 44 6.29 -6.80 -6.36
CA LEU A 44 5.33 -7.67 -5.70
C LEU A 44 5.92 -8.26 -4.42
N CYS A 45 7.15 -8.80 -4.46
CA CYS A 45 7.84 -9.31 -3.28
C CYS A 45 8.02 -8.21 -2.22
N ALA A 46 8.36 -6.99 -2.64
CA ALA A 46 8.51 -5.85 -1.72
C ALA A 46 7.18 -5.49 -1.03
N SER A 47 6.06 -5.46 -1.77
CA SER A 47 4.73 -5.24 -1.22
C SER A 47 4.30 -6.36 -0.26
N LEU A 48 4.63 -7.60 -0.62
CA LEU A 48 4.34 -8.78 0.21
C LEU A 48 5.15 -8.75 1.51
N VAL A 49 6.47 -8.50 1.44
CA VAL A 49 7.35 -8.46 2.62
C VAL A 49 7.01 -7.26 3.51
N GLY A 50 6.98 -6.05 2.92
CA GLY A 50 6.90 -4.81 3.69
C GLY A 50 5.52 -4.52 4.27
N ILE A 51 4.47 -4.93 3.58
CA ILE A 51 3.10 -4.64 4.00
C ILE A 51 2.36 -5.93 4.34
N GLY A 52 2.31 -6.88 3.43
CA GLY A 52 1.58 -8.12 3.62
C GLY A 52 2.05 -8.91 4.84
N LEU A 53 3.35 -9.07 5.02
CA LEU A 53 3.92 -9.80 6.17
C LEU A 53 4.29 -8.86 7.32
N ALA A 54 5.22 -7.90 7.12
CA ALA A 54 5.80 -7.12 8.22
C ALA A 54 4.77 -6.30 9.01
N ARG A 55 3.70 -5.90 8.37
CA ARG A 55 2.58 -5.20 9.01
C ARG A 55 1.49 -6.16 9.45
N PHE A 56 0.96 -6.96 8.54
CA PHE A 56 -0.29 -7.67 8.73
C PHE A 56 -0.13 -9.08 9.36
N ALA A 57 1.06 -9.72 9.31
CA ALA A 57 1.26 -10.98 10.01
C ALA A 57 1.25 -10.82 11.54
N TYR A 58 1.38 -9.61 12.06
CA TYR A 58 1.25 -9.34 13.49
C TYR A 58 -0.16 -9.59 14.02
N THR A 59 -1.18 -9.32 13.21
CA THR A 59 -2.59 -9.50 13.63
C THR A 59 -2.90 -10.94 14.06
N PRO A 60 -2.55 -12.00 13.33
CA PRO A 60 -2.71 -13.36 13.82
C PRO A 60 -1.68 -13.77 14.88
N LEU A 61 -0.55 -13.08 15.05
CA LEU A 61 0.41 -13.33 16.13
C LEU A 61 -0.02 -12.70 17.46
N LEU A 62 -0.81 -11.63 17.45
CA LEU A 62 -1.19 -10.87 18.63
C LEU A 62 -1.83 -11.74 19.72
N PRO A 63 -2.89 -12.52 19.45
CA PRO A 63 -3.46 -13.41 20.48
C PRO A 63 -2.45 -14.44 20.99
N ALA A 64 -1.60 -15.00 20.15
CA ALA A 64 -0.61 -15.99 20.54
C ALA A 64 0.48 -15.38 21.46
N LEU A 65 0.89 -14.13 21.23
CA LEU A 65 1.82 -13.41 22.10
C LEU A 65 1.23 -13.21 23.52
N ILE A 66 -0.07 -12.93 23.59
CA ILE A 66 -0.79 -12.73 24.84
C ILE A 66 -0.98 -14.07 25.58
N GLU A 67 -1.44 -15.10 24.88
CA GLU A 67 -1.66 -16.45 25.44
C GLU A 67 -0.36 -17.07 25.96
N ALA A 68 0.76 -16.85 25.26
CA ALA A 68 2.07 -17.31 25.70
C ALA A 68 2.69 -16.45 26.82
N GLY A 69 2.02 -15.39 27.26
CA GLY A 69 2.49 -14.53 28.34
C GLY A 69 3.71 -13.65 27.97
N TRP A 70 4.03 -13.49 26.68
CA TRP A 70 5.13 -12.61 26.28
C TRP A 70 4.81 -11.15 26.58
N PHE A 71 3.57 -10.74 26.37
CA PHE A 71 3.09 -9.40 26.67
C PHE A 71 1.65 -9.43 27.17
N ALA A 72 1.34 -8.52 28.10
CA ALA A 72 -0.04 -8.24 28.50
C ALA A 72 -0.85 -7.69 27.30
N PRO A 73 -2.18 -7.89 27.24
CA PRO A 73 -3.01 -7.46 26.11
C PRO A 73 -2.82 -5.98 25.69
N PRO A 74 -2.76 -5.00 26.62
CA PRO A 74 -2.51 -3.62 26.25
C PRO A 74 -1.13 -3.41 25.59
N ALA A 75 -0.09 -4.04 26.14
CA ALA A 75 1.26 -3.93 25.59
C ALA A 75 1.33 -4.53 24.17
N ALA A 76 0.73 -5.69 23.94
CA ALA A 76 0.65 -6.32 22.62
C ALA A 76 -0.09 -5.40 21.60
N ALA A 77 -1.17 -4.73 22.00
CA ALA A 77 -1.89 -3.79 21.15
C ALA A 77 -1.00 -2.58 20.76
N TYR A 78 -0.27 -2.00 21.72
CA TYR A 78 0.67 -0.90 21.44
C TYR A 78 1.81 -1.28 20.52
N LEU A 79 2.26 -2.53 20.51
CA LEU A 79 3.24 -3.04 19.53
C LEU A 79 2.66 -3.08 18.11
N GLY A 80 1.36 -3.30 17.96
CA GLY A 80 0.64 -3.10 16.70
C GLY A 80 0.64 -1.64 16.26
N ALA A 81 0.33 -0.71 17.19
CA ALA A 81 0.35 0.73 16.93
C ALA A 81 1.76 1.25 16.59
N ALA A 82 2.82 0.71 17.20
CA ALA A 82 4.20 1.05 16.86
C ALA A 82 4.51 0.81 15.37
N ASN A 83 4.01 -0.28 14.80
CA ASN A 83 4.18 -0.55 13.37
C ASN A 83 3.47 0.50 12.49
N LEU A 84 2.28 0.96 12.89
CA LEU A 84 1.55 2.02 12.16
C LEU A 84 2.29 3.36 12.21
N ALA A 85 2.86 3.71 13.37
CA ALA A 85 3.69 4.90 13.51
C ALA A 85 4.98 4.79 12.67
N GLY A 86 5.61 3.64 12.69
CA GLY A 86 6.75 3.34 11.81
C GLY A 86 6.39 3.51 10.33
N TYR A 87 5.25 2.98 9.91
CA TYR A 87 4.78 3.11 8.53
C TYR A 87 4.65 4.58 8.10
N LEU A 88 4.09 5.42 8.96
CA LEU A 88 4.03 6.86 8.72
C LEU A 88 5.44 7.45 8.54
N ALA A 89 6.36 7.16 9.47
CA ALA A 89 7.73 7.67 9.40
C ALA A 89 8.43 7.23 8.11
N GLY A 90 8.34 5.94 7.76
CA GLY A 90 8.92 5.39 6.55
C GLY A 90 8.34 6.00 5.27
N ALA A 91 7.03 6.18 5.21
CA ALA A 91 6.38 6.81 4.07
C ALA A 91 6.80 8.27 3.86
N LEU A 92 6.95 9.04 4.94
CA LEU A 92 7.40 10.43 4.90
C LEU A 92 8.88 10.56 4.49
N LEU A 93 9.73 9.67 4.98
CA LEU A 93 11.18 9.71 4.75
C LEU A 93 11.61 9.06 3.43
N ALA A 94 10.77 8.20 2.84
CA ALA A 94 11.11 7.39 1.67
C ALA A 94 11.73 8.19 0.52
N ARG A 95 11.09 9.29 0.13
CA ARG A 95 11.55 10.13 -0.99
C ARG A 95 12.87 10.84 -0.67
N THR A 96 13.03 11.32 0.56
CA THR A 96 14.27 11.97 1.00
C THR A 96 15.42 10.98 1.02
N MET A 97 15.18 9.75 1.50
CA MET A 97 16.18 8.68 1.45
C MET A 97 16.55 8.35 0.00
N ALA A 98 15.57 8.15 -0.87
CA ALA A 98 15.79 7.84 -2.28
C ALA A 98 16.48 8.97 -3.06
N ALA A 99 16.24 10.23 -2.70
CA ALA A 99 16.91 11.39 -3.31
C ALA A 99 18.38 11.54 -2.89
N ARG A 100 18.73 11.10 -1.67
CA ARG A 100 20.10 11.18 -1.12
C ARG A 100 20.97 9.98 -1.48
N THR A 101 20.35 8.88 -1.88
CA THR A 101 21.03 7.63 -2.22
C THR A 101 20.52 7.12 -3.57
N ASP A 102 20.30 5.83 -3.73
CA ASP A 102 19.64 5.22 -4.89
C ASP A 102 18.33 4.57 -4.45
N PRO A 103 17.21 4.80 -5.16
CA PRO A 103 15.94 4.16 -4.84
C PRO A 103 16.03 2.64 -4.70
N VAL A 104 16.84 1.98 -5.54
CA VAL A 104 17.05 0.53 -5.48
C VAL A 104 17.78 0.12 -4.21
N PHE A 105 18.78 0.91 -3.80
CA PHE A 105 19.45 0.67 -2.53
C PHE A 105 18.47 0.78 -1.36
N VAL A 106 17.64 1.83 -1.33
CA VAL A 106 16.62 1.99 -0.27
C VAL A 106 15.65 0.82 -0.26
N LEU A 107 15.17 0.37 -1.42
CA LEU A 107 14.26 -0.76 -1.52
C LEU A 107 14.86 -2.04 -0.95
N ARG A 108 16.11 -2.36 -1.32
CA ARG A 108 16.85 -3.52 -0.79
C ARG A 108 17.08 -3.40 0.71
N ALA A 109 17.52 -2.23 1.18
CA ALA A 109 17.78 -1.98 2.61
C ALA A 109 16.49 -2.13 3.44
N MET A 110 15.36 -1.62 2.93
CA MET A 110 14.07 -1.73 3.63
C MET A 110 13.52 -3.17 3.64
N MET A 111 13.70 -3.94 2.56
CA MET A 111 13.36 -5.37 2.55
C MET A 111 14.22 -6.15 3.55
N ALA A 112 15.53 -5.87 3.59
CA ALA A 112 16.45 -6.47 4.55
C ALA A 112 16.08 -6.08 6.00
N LEU A 113 15.75 -4.80 6.24
CA LEU A 113 15.31 -4.32 7.55
C LEU A 113 14.04 -5.02 8.03
N ALA A 114 13.04 -5.16 7.16
CA ALA A 114 11.82 -5.92 7.48
C ALA A 114 12.12 -7.39 7.82
N THR A 115 13.02 -8.01 7.06
CA THR A 115 13.48 -9.39 7.31
C THR A 115 14.18 -9.54 8.66
N VAL A 116 15.12 -8.64 8.97
CA VAL A 116 15.84 -8.63 10.26
C VAL A 116 14.88 -8.40 11.41
N ALA A 117 13.87 -7.52 11.23
CA ALA A 117 12.87 -7.26 12.27
C ALA A 117 12.06 -8.52 12.65
N PHE A 118 11.78 -9.43 11.72
CA PHE A 118 11.15 -10.71 12.04
C PHE A 118 12.03 -11.56 12.94
N PHE A 119 13.31 -11.71 12.61
CA PHE A 119 14.23 -12.48 13.44
C PHE A 119 14.48 -11.83 14.81
N ALA A 120 14.57 -10.51 14.86
CA ALA A 120 14.72 -9.78 16.12
C ALA A 120 13.51 -9.94 17.03
N CYS A 121 12.29 -10.00 16.48
CA CYS A 121 11.07 -10.28 17.23
C CYS A 121 10.96 -11.75 17.70
N ALA A 122 11.79 -12.66 17.24
CA ALA A 122 11.86 -14.02 17.77
C ALA A 122 12.43 -14.08 19.20
N ALA A 123 13.13 -13.02 19.64
CA ALA A 123 13.72 -12.91 20.98
C ALA A 123 12.93 -11.90 21.83
N PRO A 124 12.13 -12.32 22.83
CA PRO A 124 11.33 -11.43 23.66
C PRO A 124 12.15 -10.79 24.78
N LEU A 125 13.16 -9.97 24.40
CA LEU A 125 14.10 -9.38 25.36
C LEU A 125 13.43 -8.32 26.26
N SER A 126 12.62 -7.43 25.68
CA SER A 126 11.88 -6.40 26.41
C SER A 126 10.78 -5.78 25.54
N PHE A 127 9.85 -5.05 26.17
CA PHE A 127 8.86 -4.26 25.43
C PHE A 127 9.52 -3.23 24.52
N ALA A 128 10.53 -2.51 24.99
CA ALA A 128 11.24 -1.49 24.21
C ALA A 128 11.94 -2.11 22.99
N TRP A 129 12.54 -3.29 23.12
CA TRP A 129 13.11 -4.04 22.02
C TRP A 129 12.08 -4.36 20.94
N TYR A 130 10.95 -4.94 21.34
CA TYR A 130 9.86 -5.24 20.42
C TYR A 130 9.29 -3.99 19.78
N PHE A 131 9.07 -2.94 20.55
CA PHE A 131 8.58 -1.65 20.06
C PHE A 131 9.49 -1.10 18.97
N ALA A 132 10.80 -1.07 19.20
CA ALA A 132 11.78 -0.60 18.23
C ALA A 132 11.74 -1.40 16.92
N TRP A 133 11.68 -2.72 17.00
CA TRP A 133 11.64 -3.58 15.81
C TRP A 133 10.29 -3.56 15.10
N ARG A 134 9.17 -3.40 15.83
CA ARG A 134 7.86 -3.18 15.23
C ARG A 134 7.78 -1.84 14.51
N LEU A 135 8.35 -0.79 15.10
CA LEU A 135 8.48 0.54 14.48
C LEU A 135 9.36 0.45 13.20
N ALA A 136 10.52 -0.22 13.29
CA ALA A 136 11.43 -0.41 12.15
C ALA A 136 10.78 -1.20 11.01
N ALA A 137 10.06 -2.28 11.32
CA ALA A 137 9.29 -3.06 10.35
C ALA A 137 8.22 -2.20 9.66
N GLY A 138 7.54 -1.36 10.44
CA GLY A 138 6.58 -0.39 9.90
C GLY A 138 7.26 0.62 8.95
N ALA A 139 8.39 1.19 9.37
CA ALA A 139 9.13 2.14 8.55
C ALA A 139 9.61 1.52 7.22
N ALA A 140 10.08 0.28 7.28
CA ALA A 140 10.41 -0.48 6.08
C ALA A 140 9.19 -0.62 5.14
N GLY A 141 8.03 -1.02 5.68
CA GLY A 141 6.79 -1.16 4.92
C GLY A 141 6.33 0.14 4.28
N GLY A 142 6.38 1.26 5.03
CA GLY A 142 6.01 2.58 4.53
C GLY A 142 6.90 3.06 3.37
N ALA A 143 8.21 2.87 3.50
CA ALA A 143 9.16 3.22 2.44
C ALA A 143 8.97 2.34 1.20
N LEU A 144 8.78 1.03 1.36
CA LEU A 144 8.53 0.09 0.26
C LEU A 144 7.24 0.45 -0.49
N MET A 145 6.17 0.82 0.24
CA MET A 145 4.90 1.25 -0.38
C MET A 145 5.06 2.48 -1.28
N VAL A 146 5.86 3.45 -0.84
CA VAL A 146 6.07 4.70 -1.58
C VAL A 146 6.98 4.51 -2.78
N LEU A 147 7.98 3.62 -2.69
CA LEU A 147 9.06 3.54 -3.69
C LEU A 147 8.91 2.41 -4.69
N ALA A 148 8.33 1.25 -4.32
CA ALA A 148 8.40 0.05 -5.16
C ALA A 148 7.70 0.23 -6.52
N ALA A 149 6.45 0.64 -6.54
CA ALA A 149 5.71 0.81 -7.79
C ALA A 149 6.26 1.95 -8.67
N PRO A 150 6.55 3.17 -8.15
CA PRO A 150 7.16 4.23 -8.96
C PRO A 150 8.53 3.88 -9.54
N THR A 151 9.31 3.03 -8.88
CA THR A 151 10.61 2.57 -9.38
C THR A 151 10.47 1.62 -10.58
N VAL A 152 9.42 0.79 -10.61
CA VAL A 152 9.25 -0.27 -11.62
C VAL A 152 8.37 0.16 -12.78
N LEU A 153 7.25 0.83 -12.54
CA LEU A 153 6.23 1.13 -13.56
C LEU A 153 6.75 1.93 -14.77
N PRO A 154 7.71 2.87 -14.64
CA PRO A 154 8.27 3.54 -15.80
C PRO A 154 8.97 2.60 -16.80
N HIS A 155 9.47 1.45 -16.34
CA HIS A 155 10.16 0.44 -17.13
C HIS A 155 9.22 -0.61 -17.75
N VAL A 156 7.92 -0.50 -17.46
CA VAL A 156 6.87 -1.37 -18.02
C VAL A 156 6.23 -0.66 -19.22
N PRO A 157 5.99 -1.37 -20.34
CA PRO A 157 5.27 -0.80 -21.49
C PRO A 157 3.94 -0.16 -21.07
N ALA A 158 3.61 1.00 -21.62
CA ALA A 158 2.45 1.81 -21.23
C ALA A 158 1.14 1.00 -21.18
N ALA A 159 0.90 0.15 -22.18
CA ALA A 159 -0.27 -0.72 -22.27
C ALA A 159 -0.38 -1.78 -21.15
N ARG A 160 0.70 -2.06 -20.41
CA ARG A 160 0.74 -3.07 -19.34
C ARG A 160 0.97 -2.48 -17.94
N ARG A 161 1.09 -1.17 -17.81
CA ARG A 161 1.35 -0.52 -16.51
C ARG A 161 0.24 -0.74 -15.49
N GLY A 162 -1.01 -0.72 -15.94
CA GLY A 162 -2.16 -1.01 -15.06
C GLY A 162 -2.11 -2.44 -14.52
N LEU A 163 -1.86 -3.42 -15.38
CA LEU A 163 -1.71 -4.82 -14.96
C LEU A 163 -0.52 -4.99 -14.00
N ALA A 164 0.63 -4.42 -14.31
CA ALA A 164 1.81 -4.49 -13.45
C ALA A 164 1.56 -3.85 -12.07
N GLY A 165 0.89 -2.69 -12.04
CA GLY A 165 0.47 -2.04 -10.79
C GLY A 165 -0.47 -2.94 -9.99
N GLY A 166 -1.47 -3.54 -10.63
CA GLY A 166 -2.36 -4.52 -9.99
C GLY A 166 -1.58 -5.68 -9.37
N VAL A 167 -0.68 -6.31 -10.13
CA VAL A 167 0.17 -7.42 -9.65
C VAL A 167 1.04 -6.99 -8.46
N ILE A 168 1.63 -5.80 -8.48
CA ILE A 168 2.44 -5.28 -7.36
C ILE A 168 1.60 -5.19 -6.08
N PHE A 169 0.39 -4.65 -6.16
CA PHE A 169 -0.45 -4.45 -4.98
C PHE A 169 -1.19 -5.71 -4.52
N THR A 170 -1.37 -6.73 -5.38
CA THR A 170 -1.87 -8.04 -4.92
C THR A 170 -0.93 -8.68 -3.90
N GLY A 171 0.37 -8.32 -3.89
CA GLY A 171 1.32 -8.74 -2.86
C GLY A 171 0.87 -8.40 -1.43
N VAL A 172 0.17 -7.30 -1.25
CA VAL A 172 -0.40 -6.92 0.06
C VAL A 172 -1.46 -7.94 0.51
N GLY A 173 -2.48 -8.14 -0.33
CA GLY A 173 -3.58 -9.06 -0.02
C GLY A 173 -3.12 -10.51 0.10
N LEU A 174 -2.18 -10.93 -0.77
CA LEU A 174 -1.57 -12.25 -0.71
C LEU A 174 -0.82 -12.47 0.61
N GLY A 175 -0.05 -11.48 1.08
CA GLY A 175 0.66 -11.57 2.35
C GLY A 175 -0.30 -11.60 3.54
N ILE A 176 -1.40 -10.85 3.50
CA ILE A 176 -2.46 -10.91 4.51
C ILE A 176 -3.07 -12.32 4.56
N ALA A 177 -3.53 -12.84 3.43
CA ALA A 177 -4.14 -14.15 3.33
C ALA A 177 -3.16 -15.27 3.74
N ALA A 178 -1.91 -15.18 3.24
CA ALA A 178 -0.85 -16.12 3.63
C ALA A 178 -0.59 -16.11 5.14
N SER A 179 -0.55 -14.93 5.77
CA SER A 179 -0.33 -14.85 7.22
C SER A 179 -1.46 -15.51 8.03
N GLY A 180 -2.70 -15.49 7.53
CA GLY A 180 -3.83 -16.17 8.16
C GLY A 180 -3.75 -17.69 8.16
N THR A 181 -2.93 -18.28 7.28
CA THR A 181 -2.68 -19.72 7.20
C THR A 181 -1.30 -20.10 7.75
N VAL A 182 -0.27 -19.38 7.34
CA VAL A 182 1.13 -19.66 7.68
C VAL A 182 1.38 -19.44 9.18
N VAL A 183 0.83 -18.37 9.78
CA VAL A 183 1.06 -18.09 11.20
C VAL A 183 0.46 -19.17 12.10
N PRO A 184 -0.84 -19.56 11.99
CA PRO A 184 -1.37 -20.65 12.78
C PRO A 184 -0.63 -21.98 12.56
N PHE A 185 -0.13 -22.24 11.36
CA PHE A 185 0.66 -23.42 11.06
C PHE A 185 2.02 -23.41 11.79
N LEU A 186 2.76 -22.30 11.70
CA LEU A 186 4.07 -22.15 12.35
C LEU A 186 3.96 -22.16 13.89
N LEU A 187 2.88 -21.62 14.44
CA LEU A 187 2.63 -21.58 15.88
C LEU A 187 2.48 -22.97 16.52
N ARG A 188 2.26 -24.03 15.72
CA ARG A 188 2.30 -25.41 16.21
C ARG A 188 3.67 -25.80 16.77
N TRP A 189 4.73 -25.16 16.31
CA TRP A 189 6.10 -25.33 16.80
C TRP A 189 6.53 -24.27 17.81
N GLY A 190 5.70 -23.24 18.03
CA GLY A 190 5.93 -22.19 19.01
C GLY A 190 6.12 -20.79 18.38
N LEU A 191 6.11 -19.79 19.26
CA LEU A 191 6.21 -18.38 18.84
C LEU A 191 7.54 -18.03 18.21
N VAL A 192 8.67 -18.52 18.76
CA VAL A 192 10.02 -18.28 18.20
C VAL A 192 10.07 -18.82 16.78
N GLN A 193 9.58 -20.04 16.57
CA GLN A 193 9.54 -20.68 15.27
C GLN A 193 8.62 -19.94 14.28
N ALA A 194 7.51 -19.39 14.78
CA ALA A 194 6.63 -18.58 13.95
C ALA A 194 7.31 -17.29 13.46
N TRP A 195 8.00 -16.57 14.33
CA TRP A 195 8.78 -15.39 13.95
C TRP A 195 9.93 -15.75 13.01
N CYS A 196 10.70 -16.79 13.30
CA CYS A 196 11.80 -17.26 12.43
C CYS A 196 11.30 -17.75 11.08
N GLY A 197 10.16 -18.45 11.03
CA GLY A 197 9.56 -18.92 9.79
C GLY A 197 9.09 -17.76 8.88
N LEU A 198 8.47 -16.74 9.49
CA LEU A 198 8.13 -15.49 8.76
C LEU A 198 9.38 -14.75 8.30
N GLY A 199 10.42 -14.70 9.13
CA GLY A 199 11.73 -14.15 8.78
C GLY A 199 12.38 -14.89 7.61
N GLY A 200 12.34 -16.24 7.63
CA GLY A 200 12.82 -17.08 6.53
C GLY A 200 12.07 -16.86 5.22
N LEU A 201 10.73 -16.74 5.29
CA LEU A 201 9.91 -16.39 4.12
C LEU A 201 10.25 -14.99 3.59
N ALA A 202 10.36 -13.99 4.48
CA ALA A 202 10.73 -12.64 4.10
C ALA A 202 12.14 -12.59 3.48
N LEU A 203 13.10 -13.36 4.02
CA LEU A 203 14.45 -13.51 3.46
C LEU A 203 14.41 -14.10 2.06
N ALA A 204 13.69 -15.21 1.86
CA ALA A 204 13.57 -15.84 0.55
C ALA A 204 12.99 -14.88 -0.50
N LEU A 205 11.93 -14.15 -0.15
CA LEU A 205 11.33 -13.14 -1.03
C LEU A 205 12.27 -11.96 -1.29
N THR A 206 13.04 -11.54 -0.29
CA THR A 206 14.05 -10.47 -0.43
C THR A 206 15.16 -10.89 -1.38
N LEU A 207 15.67 -12.12 -1.24
CA LEU A 207 16.69 -12.67 -2.14
C LEU A 207 16.16 -12.85 -3.58
N LEU A 208 14.92 -13.31 -3.74
CA LEU A 208 14.25 -13.42 -5.03
C LEU A 208 14.14 -12.06 -5.72
N ALA A 209 13.81 -11.00 -4.97
CA ALA A 209 13.68 -9.65 -5.48
C ALA A 209 15.02 -8.96 -5.75
N TRP A 210 16.13 -9.41 -5.13
CA TRP A 210 17.40 -8.68 -5.01
C TRP A 210 17.94 -8.16 -6.33
N ASN A 211 17.93 -8.98 -7.38
CA ASN A 211 18.43 -8.68 -8.72
C ASN A 211 17.31 -8.31 -9.72
N GLY A 212 16.07 -8.15 -9.23
CA GLY A 212 14.92 -7.83 -10.05
C GLY A 212 14.68 -6.32 -10.27
N TRP A 213 15.40 -5.46 -9.57
CA TRP A 213 15.21 -4.02 -9.64
C TRP A 213 15.83 -3.41 -10.89
N PRO A 214 15.10 -2.51 -11.61
CA PRO A 214 15.62 -1.82 -12.77
C PRO A 214 16.72 -0.82 -12.34
N ARG A 215 17.75 -0.66 -13.17
CA ARG A 215 18.74 0.39 -12.97
C ARG A 215 18.07 1.75 -13.20
N GLN A 216 18.12 2.62 -12.20
CA GLN A 216 17.65 3.99 -12.35
C GLN A 216 18.72 4.80 -13.08
N PRO A 217 18.34 5.69 -14.02
CA PRO A 217 19.22 6.80 -14.43
C PRO A 217 19.56 7.63 -13.18
N ALA A 218 20.77 8.18 -13.13
CA ALA A 218 21.15 9.10 -12.06
C ALA A 218 20.01 10.14 -11.85
N PRO A 219 19.72 10.55 -10.61
CA PRO A 219 18.63 11.48 -10.35
C PRO A 219 18.87 12.74 -11.18
N ALA A 220 18.10 12.92 -12.26
CA ALA A 220 17.91 14.25 -12.79
C ALA A 220 17.30 15.04 -11.63
N GLU A 221 17.87 16.19 -11.33
CA GLU A 221 17.42 17.10 -10.28
C GLU A 221 15.90 17.22 -10.31
N ALA A 222 15.25 16.31 -9.57
CA ALA A 222 13.81 16.34 -9.33
C ALA A 222 13.62 17.49 -8.33
N GLY A 223 13.58 18.69 -8.96
CA GLY A 223 13.57 19.95 -8.27
C GLY A 223 12.56 19.99 -7.15
N ALA A 224 12.87 20.81 -6.20
CA ALA A 224 12.12 21.27 -5.06
C ALA A 224 10.69 21.83 -5.34
N ALA A 225 10.08 21.48 -6.45
CA ALA A 225 8.74 21.91 -6.88
C ALA A 225 7.59 21.44 -5.97
N ALA A 226 7.86 20.50 -5.03
CA ALA A 226 6.81 20.06 -4.11
C ALA A 226 6.58 21.03 -2.93
N ALA A 227 7.48 21.98 -2.68
CA ALA A 227 7.41 22.85 -1.49
C ALA A 227 6.57 24.13 -1.68
N THR A 228 6.22 24.51 -2.92
CA THR A 228 5.53 25.77 -3.23
C THR A 228 4.14 25.63 -3.84
N ALA A 229 3.54 24.45 -3.82
CA ALA A 229 2.17 24.28 -4.30
C ALA A 229 1.21 25.10 -3.43
N ALA A 230 0.39 25.93 -4.07
CA ALA A 230 -0.66 26.71 -3.45
C ALA A 230 -1.52 25.87 -2.48
N PRO A 231 -2.09 26.48 -1.42
CA PRO A 231 -2.95 25.75 -0.49
C PRO A 231 -4.09 25.07 -1.26
N ALA A 232 -4.32 23.78 -0.95
CA ALA A 232 -5.39 23.01 -1.58
C ALA A 232 -6.74 23.67 -1.30
N GLY A 233 -7.58 23.78 -2.33
CA GLY A 233 -8.93 24.32 -2.17
C GLY A 233 -9.74 23.52 -1.12
N ALA A 234 -10.76 24.15 -0.54
CA ALA A 234 -11.57 23.56 0.54
C ALA A 234 -12.08 22.13 0.22
N ALA A 235 -12.48 21.89 -1.03
CA ALA A 235 -12.97 20.58 -1.46
C ALA A 235 -11.89 19.48 -1.36
N VAL A 236 -10.63 19.80 -1.64
CA VAL A 236 -9.52 18.83 -1.51
C VAL A 236 -9.17 18.60 -0.05
N GLN A 237 -9.26 19.63 0.80
CA GLN A 237 -9.06 19.47 2.25
C GLN A 237 -10.10 18.53 2.86
N VAL A 238 -11.35 18.62 2.42
CA VAL A 238 -12.42 17.69 2.82
C VAL A 238 -12.02 16.25 2.50
N VAL A 239 -11.48 15.98 1.30
CA VAL A 239 -11.02 14.65 0.92
C VAL A 239 -9.88 14.16 1.83
N TYR A 240 -8.96 15.03 2.26
CA TYR A 240 -7.90 14.66 3.19
C TYR A 240 -8.46 14.20 4.55
N VAL A 241 -9.42 14.95 5.09
CA VAL A 241 -10.08 14.60 6.36
C VAL A 241 -10.84 13.28 6.22
N GLN A 242 -11.61 13.11 5.15
CA GLN A 242 -12.35 11.89 4.88
C GLN A 242 -11.43 10.66 4.76
N TYR A 243 -10.30 10.82 4.08
CA TYR A 243 -9.34 9.74 3.91
C TYR A 243 -8.64 9.37 5.22
N ALA A 244 -8.35 10.36 6.07
CA ALA A 244 -7.84 10.11 7.42
C ALA A 244 -8.87 9.39 8.29
N LEU A 245 -10.13 9.83 8.29
CA LEU A 245 -11.22 9.17 9.05
C LEU A 245 -11.48 7.74 8.58
N ASN A 246 -11.42 7.50 7.26
CA ASN A 246 -11.49 6.15 6.70
C ASN A 246 -10.34 5.26 7.18
N ALA A 247 -9.11 5.80 7.19
CA ALA A 247 -7.96 5.10 7.72
C ALA A 247 -8.13 4.71 9.18
N MET A 248 -8.64 5.65 10.00
CA MET A 248 -8.94 5.41 11.42
C MET A 248 -9.96 4.30 11.61
N GLY A 249 -11.02 4.32 10.81
CA GLY A 249 -12.12 3.37 10.94
C GLY A 249 -11.78 1.92 10.62
N LEU A 250 -10.75 1.67 9.82
CA LEU A 250 -10.31 0.31 9.48
C LEU A 250 -9.29 -0.28 10.48
N VAL A 251 -8.72 0.54 11.38
CA VAL A 251 -7.71 0.08 12.35
C VAL A 251 -8.20 -1.04 13.26
N PRO A 252 -9.43 -1.02 13.81
CA PRO A 252 -9.93 -2.14 14.62
C PRO A 252 -9.83 -3.49 13.92
N HIS A 253 -10.22 -3.59 12.66
CA HIS A 253 -10.07 -4.82 11.87
C HIS A 253 -8.62 -5.19 11.63
N MET A 254 -7.78 -4.20 11.33
CA MET A 254 -6.38 -4.46 10.99
C MET A 254 -5.55 -4.95 12.17
N VAL A 255 -5.93 -4.61 13.39
CA VAL A 255 -5.17 -4.94 14.60
C VAL A 255 -5.87 -6.03 15.42
N PHE A 256 -7.18 -5.94 15.58
CA PHE A 256 -7.90 -6.74 16.58
C PHE A 256 -8.80 -7.82 16.01
N LEU A 257 -9.06 -7.92 14.69
CA LEU A 257 -9.99 -8.90 14.13
C LEU A 257 -9.68 -10.35 14.57
N VAL A 258 -8.44 -10.77 14.47
CA VAL A 258 -8.04 -12.13 14.83
C VAL A 258 -8.12 -12.34 16.34
N ASP A 259 -7.68 -11.35 17.12
CA ASP A 259 -7.74 -11.39 18.58
C ASP A 259 -9.19 -11.42 19.09
N PHE A 260 -10.07 -10.64 18.47
CA PHE A 260 -11.50 -10.65 18.74
C PHE A 260 -12.11 -12.04 18.55
N VAL A 261 -11.83 -12.68 17.39
CA VAL A 261 -12.36 -14.02 17.12
C VAL A 261 -11.72 -15.08 18.02
N ALA A 262 -10.39 -15.02 18.16
CA ALA A 262 -9.66 -16.05 18.90
C ALA A 262 -9.93 -15.99 20.41
N ARG A 263 -9.77 -14.83 21.02
CA ARG A 263 -9.86 -14.60 22.46
C ARG A 263 -11.20 -14.01 22.88
N GLY A 264 -11.66 -12.98 22.19
CA GLY A 264 -12.91 -12.29 22.50
C GLY A 264 -14.13 -13.22 22.38
N LEU A 265 -14.19 -14.03 21.32
CA LEU A 265 -15.26 -15.01 21.09
C LEU A 265 -14.90 -16.45 21.55
N GLY A 266 -13.66 -16.67 22.01
CA GLY A 266 -13.21 -18.00 22.46
C GLY A 266 -13.12 -19.06 21.36
N GLN A 267 -13.10 -18.66 20.07
CA GLN A 267 -13.10 -19.62 18.94
C GLN A 267 -11.71 -20.14 18.58
N GLY A 268 -10.68 -19.61 19.21
CA GLY A 268 -9.30 -20.01 19.00
C GLY A 268 -8.65 -19.40 17.75
N LEU A 269 -7.33 -19.54 17.69
CA LEU A 269 -6.48 -18.89 16.70
C LEU A 269 -6.76 -19.35 15.25
N VAL A 270 -7.10 -20.63 15.07
CA VAL A 270 -7.39 -21.19 13.74
C VAL A 270 -8.63 -20.55 13.13
N ALA A 271 -9.68 -20.33 13.92
CA ALA A 271 -10.89 -19.65 13.47
C ALA A 271 -10.58 -18.17 13.13
N GLY A 272 -9.86 -17.47 14.02
CA GLY A 272 -9.40 -16.10 13.74
C GLY A 272 -8.59 -16.00 12.43
N GLY A 273 -7.70 -16.97 12.21
CA GLY A 273 -6.91 -17.06 10.96
C GLY A 273 -7.77 -17.23 9.71
N ARG A 274 -8.87 -17.98 9.76
CA ARG A 274 -9.80 -18.14 8.64
C ARG A 274 -10.46 -16.81 8.23
N TYR A 275 -10.94 -16.03 9.19
CA TYR A 275 -11.50 -14.69 8.91
C TYR A 275 -10.42 -13.74 8.40
N TRP A 276 -9.18 -13.90 8.85
CA TRP A 276 -8.06 -13.13 8.34
C TRP A 276 -7.71 -13.48 6.88
N VAL A 277 -7.81 -14.75 6.49
CA VAL A 277 -7.71 -15.17 5.06
C VAL A 277 -8.79 -14.49 4.23
N VAL A 278 -10.04 -14.46 4.71
CA VAL A 278 -11.16 -13.78 4.04
C VAL A 278 -10.88 -12.29 3.89
N PHE A 279 -10.35 -11.65 4.91
CA PHE A 279 -9.89 -10.25 4.85
C PHE A 279 -8.80 -10.07 3.76
N GLY A 280 -7.82 -10.97 3.68
CA GLY A 280 -6.79 -10.95 2.65
C GLY A 280 -7.33 -11.14 1.23
N MET A 281 -8.32 -12.04 1.04
CA MET A 281 -9.01 -12.20 -0.24
C MET A 281 -9.73 -10.91 -0.65
N GLY A 282 -10.42 -10.26 0.29
CA GLY A 282 -10.98 -8.93 0.07
C GLY A 282 -9.93 -7.95 -0.42
N ALA A 283 -8.78 -7.88 0.25
CA ALA A 283 -7.69 -6.98 -0.10
C ALA A 283 -7.08 -7.25 -1.50
N MET A 284 -7.16 -8.47 -2.00
CA MET A 284 -6.71 -8.80 -3.37
C MET A 284 -7.65 -8.26 -4.44
N VAL A 285 -8.96 -8.34 -4.22
CA VAL A 285 -9.96 -7.99 -5.25
C VAL A 285 -10.48 -6.55 -5.10
N GLY A 286 -10.37 -5.97 -3.92
CA GLY A 286 -10.92 -4.67 -3.57
C GLY A 286 -10.56 -3.53 -4.52
N PRO A 287 -9.29 -3.31 -4.88
CA PRO A 287 -8.91 -2.24 -5.79
C PRO A 287 -9.55 -2.35 -7.18
N VAL A 288 -9.70 -3.58 -7.70
CA VAL A 288 -10.32 -3.84 -9.00
C VAL A 288 -11.82 -3.55 -8.94
N LEU A 289 -12.51 -4.02 -7.89
CA LEU A 289 -13.93 -3.76 -7.69
C LEU A 289 -14.22 -2.26 -7.49
N ALA A 290 -13.38 -1.58 -6.71
CA ALA A 290 -13.51 -0.15 -6.47
C ALA A 290 -13.27 0.67 -7.74
N GLY A 291 -12.27 0.32 -8.55
CA GLY A 291 -12.02 0.93 -9.86
C GLY A 291 -13.21 0.77 -10.79
N HIS A 292 -13.73 -0.46 -10.96
CA HIS A 292 -14.91 -0.73 -11.77
C HIS A 292 -16.16 0.04 -11.31
N LEU A 293 -16.34 0.15 -10.00
CA LEU A 293 -17.44 0.94 -9.44
C LEU A 293 -17.31 2.41 -9.84
N ALA A 294 -16.10 2.98 -9.68
CA ALA A 294 -15.84 4.38 -10.03
C ALA A 294 -16.03 4.66 -11.53
N ASP A 295 -15.63 3.72 -12.40
CA ASP A 295 -15.81 3.83 -13.85
C ASP A 295 -17.30 3.88 -14.25
N ARG A 296 -18.19 3.22 -13.47
CA ARG A 296 -19.62 3.16 -13.77
C ARG A 296 -20.41 4.34 -13.22
N ILE A 297 -20.10 4.82 -12.01
CA ILE A 297 -20.93 5.81 -11.30
C ILE A 297 -20.17 7.12 -10.99
N GLY A 298 -18.88 7.22 -11.35
CA GLY A 298 -18.00 8.34 -11.02
C GLY A 298 -17.36 8.22 -9.63
N PHE A 299 -16.27 8.95 -9.40
CA PHE A 299 -15.48 8.81 -8.16
C PHE A 299 -16.23 9.29 -6.92
N ARG A 300 -16.99 10.40 -6.98
CA ARG A 300 -17.69 10.94 -5.81
C ARG A 300 -18.78 10.00 -5.28
N PRO A 301 -19.73 9.51 -6.10
CA PRO A 301 -20.71 8.51 -5.64
C PRO A 301 -20.05 7.21 -5.19
N ALA A 302 -18.98 6.76 -5.85
CA ALA A 302 -18.27 5.55 -5.48
C ALA A 302 -17.61 5.67 -4.09
N VAL A 303 -16.99 6.82 -3.76
CA VAL A 303 -16.45 7.10 -2.42
C VAL A 303 -17.54 7.08 -1.34
N ARG A 304 -18.70 7.70 -1.61
CA ARG A 304 -19.86 7.68 -0.69
C ARG A 304 -20.35 6.27 -0.40
N LEU A 305 -20.55 5.50 -1.48
CA LEU A 305 -21.00 4.11 -1.37
C LEU A 305 -19.96 3.27 -0.63
N ALA A 306 -18.68 3.49 -0.90
CA ALA A 306 -17.58 2.84 -0.20
C ALA A 306 -17.61 3.13 1.30
N PHE A 307 -17.78 4.40 1.72
CA PHE A 307 -17.88 4.75 3.13
C PHE A 307 -19.12 4.15 3.78
N LEU A 308 -20.27 4.14 3.10
CA LEU A 308 -21.49 3.53 3.62
C LEU A 308 -21.30 2.03 3.87
N ILE A 309 -20.83 1.30 2.85
CA ILE A 309 -20.60 -0.14 2.93
C ILE A 309 -19.60 -0.47 4.04
N GLN A 310 -18.51 0.29 4.15
CA GLN A 310 -17.50 0.09 5.19
C GLN A 310 -18.05 0.39 6.59
N ALA A 311 -18.77 1.51 6.77
CA ALA A 311 -19.34 1.86 8.07
C ALA A 311 -20.28 0.78 8.59
N VAL A 312 -21.14 0.22 7.71
CA VAL A 312 -22.02 -0.89 8.05
C VAL A 312 -21.23 -2.15 8.35
N ALA A 313 -20.27 -2.51 7.49
CA ALA A 313 -19.49 -3.73 7.65
C ALA A 313 -18.59 -3.72 8.91
N VAL A 314 -18.03 -2.57 9.27
CA VAL A 314 -17.27 -2.41 10.51
C VAL A 314 -18.20 -2.39 11.71
N GLY A 315 -19.30 -1.64 11.63
CA GLY A 315 -20.23 -1.44 12.73
C GLY A 315 -21.01 -2.69 13.12
N VAL A 316 -21.25 -3.60 12.18
CA VAL A 316 -22.00 -4.82 12.49
C VAL A 316 -21.30 -5.67 13.55
N LEU A 317 -19.95 -5.64 13.64
CA LEU A 317 -19.21 -6.38 14.66
C LEU A 317 -19.32 -5.77 16.07
N ALA A 318 -19.79 -4.53 16.17
CA ALA A 318 -20.13 -3.94 17.47
C ALA A 318 -21.42 -4.51 18.08
N VAL A 319 -22.31 -5.08 17.24
CA VAL A 319 -23.63 -5.55 17.68
C VAL A 319 -23.87 -7.05 17.45
N SER A 320 -23.09 -7.68 16.57
CA SER A 320 -23.25 -9.10 16.25
C SER A 320 -21.94 -9.76 15.87
N ALA A 321 -21.67 -10.90 16.49
CA ALA A 321 -20.53 -11.78 16.19
C ALA A 321 -20.97 -13.05 15.44
N ALA A 322 -22.16 -13.08 14.83
CA ALA A 322 -22.60 -14.23 14.06
C ALA A 322 -21.71 -14.52 12.86
N PRO A 323 -21.42 -15.78 12.53
CA PRO A 323 -20.45 -16.14 11.47
C PRO A 323 -20.66 -15.47 10.13
N PRO A 324 -21.90 -15.29 9.60
CA PRO A 324 -22.10 -14.59 8.33
C PRO A 324 -21.61 -13.13 8.39
N TRP A 325 -21.85 -12.44 9.50
CA TRP A 325 -21.44 -11.05 9.68
C TRP A 325 -19.94 -10.93 9.82
N LEU A 326 -19.28 -11.86 10.52
CA LEU A 326 -17.83 -11.93 10.59
C LEU A 326 -17.20 -12.12 9.19
N LEU A 327 -17.78 -12.99 8.35
CA LEU A 327 -17.31 -13.21 6.98
C LEU A 327 -17.47 -11.95 6.13
N VAL A 328 -18.66 -11.36 6.11
CA VAL A 328 -18.95 -10.16 5.30
C VAL A 328 -18.10 -8.99 5.77
N SER A 329 -18.03 -8.75 7.08
CA SER A 329 -17.23 -7.67 7.65
C SER A 329 -15.74 -7.84 7.33
N SER A 330 -15.19 -9.04 7.50
CA SER A 330 -13.79 -9.34 7.18
C SER A 330 -13.49 -9.09 5.70
N PHE A 331 -14.34 -9.60 4.79
CA PHE A 331 -14.15 -9.42 3.37
C PHE A 331 -14.22 -7.95 2.96
N VAL A 332 -15.25 -7.23 3.41
CA VAL A 332 -15.46 -5.82 3.06
C VAL A 332 -14.36 -4.95 3.64
N ALA A 333 -14.04 -5.08 4.92
CA ALA A 333 -12.96 -4.31 5.53
C ALA A 333 -11.63 -4.58 4.82
N GLY A 334 -11.33 -5.84 4.51
CA GLY A 334 -10.17 -6.22 3.72
C GLY A 334 -10.16 -5.57 2.34
N ALA A 335 -11.28 -5.62 1.61
CA ALA A 335 -11.39 -5.07 0.27
C ALA A 335 -11.08 -3.56 0.24
N PHE A 336 -11.52 -2.82 1.24
CA PHE A 336 -11.33 -1.38 1.26
C PHE A 336 -10.01 -0.91 1.87
N VAL A 337 -9.20 -1.77 2.51
CA VAL A 337 -7.85 -1.38 2.94
C VAL A 337 -7.02 -0.87 1.74
N PRO A 338 -6.87 -1.62 0.63
CA PRO A 338 -6.28 -1.08 -0.58
C PRO A 338 -7.32 -0.48 -1.55
N GLY A 339 -8.60 -0.89 -1.50
CA GLY A 339 -9.62 -0.51 -2.48
C GLY A 339 -10.07 0.96 -2.39
N ILE A 340 -9.93 1.60 -1.25
CA ILE A 340 -10.23 3.02 -1.11
C ILE A 340 -9.22 3.91 -1.84
N VAL A 341 -7.98 3.42 -2.05
CA VAL A 341 -6.87 4.17 -2.64
C VAL A 341 -7.21 4.70 -4.04
N PRO A 342 -7.62 3.87 -5.03
CA PRO A 342 -7.97 4.35 -6.36
C PRO A 342 -9.16 5.32 -6.36
N LEU A 343 -10.13 5.14 -5.46
CA LEU A 343 -11.29 6.02 -5.35
C LEU A 343 -10.88 7.43 -4.91
N VAL A 344 -10.09 7.52 -3.85
CA VAL A 344 -9.61 8.79 -3.32
C VAL A 344 -8.64 9.47 -4.28
N LEU A 345 -7.72 8.71 -4.91
CA LEU A 345 -6.82 9.24 -5.92
C LEU A 345 -7.59 9.82 -7.11
N GLY A 346 -8.58 9.10 -7.63
CA GLY A 346 -9.46 9.59 -8.69
C GLY A 346 -10.20 10.87 -8.27
N ARG A 347 -10.73 10.92 -7.06
CA ARG A 347 -11.41 12.10 -6.54
C ARG A 347 -10.49 13.31 -6.39
N VAL A 348 -9.25 13.11 -5.91
CA VAL A 348 -8.22 14.17 -5.86
C VAL A 348 -7.91 14.68 -7.26
N ASN A 349 -7.77 13.80 -8.25
CA ASN A 349 -7.50 14.17 -9.64
C ASN A 349 -8.67 14.95 -10.30
N GLU A 350 -9.92 14.69 -9.90
CA GLU A 350 -11.07 15.49 -10.34
C GLU A 350 -11.08 16.90 -9.75
N LEU A 351 -10.61 17.06 -8.52
CA LEU A 351 -10.69 18.33 -7.79
C LEU A 351 -9.48 19.25 -8.02
N VAL A 352 -8.35 18.70 -8.44
CA VAL A 352 -7.12 19.47 -8.66
C VAL A 352 -6.97 19.76 -10.15
N ALA A 353 -6.68 21.03 -10.48
CA ALA A 353 -6.45 21.48 -11.85
C ALA A 353 -5.44 20.63 -12.63
N ALA A 354 -5.40 20.79 -13.95
CA ALA A 354 -4.66 19.94 -14.89
C ALA A 354 -3.13 19.86 -14.69
N ASP A 355 -2.55 20.63 -13.75
CA ASP A 355 -1.12 20.59 -13.43
C ASP A 355 -0.72 19.28 -12.72
N ALA A 356 0.22 18.55 -13.32
CA ALA A 356 0.71 17.28 -12.80
C ALA A 356 1.43 17.44 -11.45
N GLY A 357 2.13 18.55 -11.22
CA GLY A 357 2.82 18.86 -9.98
C GLY A 357 1.82 19.05 -8.83
N ALA A 358 0.77 19.83 -9.07
CA ALA A 358 -0.29 20.07 -8.09
C ALA A 358 -1.03 18.78 -7.70
N ARG A 359 -1.32 17.89 -8.66
CA ARG A 359 -1.92 16.57 -8.38
C ARG A 359 -1.03 15.69 -7.53
N THR A 360 0.27 15.63 -7.84
CA THR A 360 1.24 14.86 -7.07
C THR A 360 1.37 15.39 -5.65
N ALA A 361 1.39 16.71 -5.47
CA ALA A 361 1.43 17.32 -4.14
C ALA A 361 0.15 17.06 -3.33
N ALA A 362 -1.02 17.17 -3.97
CA ALA A 362 -2.30 16.88 -3.35
C ALA A 362 -2.41 15.40 -2.91
N TRP A 363 -2.00 14.48 -3.77
CA TRP A 363 -1.96 13.05 -3.43
C TRP A 363 -0.99 12.74 -2.29
N SER A 364 0.18 13.38 -2.27
CA SER A 364 1.13 13.23 -1.15
C SER A 364 0.54 13.70 0.18
N ARG A 365 -0.19 14.83 0.19
CA ARG A 365 -0.89 15.31 1.39
C ARG A 365 -2.02 14.36 1.81
N ALA A 366 -2.80 13.83 0.86
CA ALA A 366 -3.85 12.85 1.14
C ALA A 366 -3.28 11.58 1.80
N THR A 367 -2.20 11.02 1.26
CA THR A 367 -1.54 9.83 1.83
C THR A 367 -0.91 10.11 3.19
N THR A 368 -0.40 11.31 3.41
CA THR A 368 0.10 11.74 4.74
C THR A 368 -1.06 11.82 5.75
N ALA A 369 -2.19 12.42 5.37
CA ALA A 369 -3.37 12.48 6.23
C ALA A 369 -3.90 11.08 6.59
N PHE A 370 -3.94 10.16 5.62
CA PHE A 370 -4.28 8.76 5.83
C PHE A 370 -3.34 8.09 6.85
N ALA A 371 -2.02 8.23 6.65
CA ALA A 371 -1.04 7.60 7.53
C ALA A 371 -1.05 8.19 8.95
N LEU A 372 -1.27 9.50 9.08
CA LEU A 372 -1.46 10.17 10.38
C LEU A 372 -2.71 9.66 11.09
N GLY A 373 -3.86 9.62 10.38
CA GLY A 373 -5.11 9.08 10.91
C GLY A 373 -4.95 7.64 11.39
N GLN A 374 -4.29 6.81 10.58
CA GLN A 374 -4.07 5.41 10.89
C GLN A 374 -3.14 5.21 12.11
N ALA A 375 -2.05 5.96 12.19
CA ALA A 375 -1.13 5.90 13.33
C ALA A 375 -1.80 6.39 14.62
N GLY A 376 -2.50 7.54 14.56
CA GLY A 376 -3.25 8.07 15.69
C GLY A 376 -4.34 7.12 16.19
N ALA A 377 -5.11 6.54 15.25
CA ALA A 377 -6.11 5.55 15.60
C ALA A 377 -5.50 4.27 16.19
N GLY A 378 -4.32 3.84 15.70
CA GLY A 378 -3.62 2.67 16.26
C GLY A 378 -3.37 2.83 17.76
N TYR A 379 -2.86 4.00 18.17
CA TYR A 379 -2.68 4.29 19.60
C TYR A 379 -4.01 4.51 20.31
N GLY A 380 -4.96 5.23 19.70
CA GLY A 380 -6.27 5.52 20.28
C GLY A 380 -7.07 4.25 20.58
N VAL A 381 -7.20 3.32 19.63
CA VAL A 381 -7.92 2.05 19.86
C VAL A 381 -7.18 1.15 20.82
N SER A 382 -5.83 1.17 20.84
CA SER A 382 -5.03 0.42 21.81
C SER A 382 -5.25 0.95 23.22
N PHE A 383 -5.34 2.28 23.39
CA PHE A 383 -5.66 2.91 24.67
C PHE A 383 -7.08 2.56 25.15
N VAL A 384 -8.08 2.66 24.27
CA VAL A 384 -9.47 2.28 24.57
C VAL A 384 -9.54 0.80 24.98
N TYR A 385 -8.86 -0.08 24.23
CA TYR A 385 -8.80 -1.50 24.55
C TYR A 385 -8.14 -1.76 25.91
N ALA A 386 -7.05 -1.05 26.20
CA ALA A 386 -6.37 -1.15 27.49
C ALA A 386 -7.27 -0.74 28.67
N ALA A 387 -8.12 0.26 28.46
CA ALA A 387 -9.02 0.79 29.49
C ALA A 387 -10.31 -0.05 29.68
N THR A 388 -10.84 -0.60 28.58
CA THR A 388 -12.17 -1.24 28.58
C THR A 388 -12.15 -2.76 28.41
N GLY A 389 -11.15 -3.29 27.70
CA GLY A 389 -11.12 -4.70 27.25
C GLY A 389 -12.22 -5.05 26.23
N ASP A 390 -13.01 -4.05 25.77
CA ASP A 390 -14.19 -4.26 24.96
C ASP A 390 -13.94 -4.07 23.48
N TYR A 391 -14.07 -5.14 22.70
CA TYR A 391 -13.93 -5.12 21.25
C TYR A 391 -15.08 -4.41 20.54
N ALA A 392 -16.31 -4.50 21.08
CA ALA A 392 -17.49 -3.90 20.48
C ALA A 392 -17.32 -2.36 20.39
N THR A 393 -16.80 -1.75 21.45
CA THR A 393 -16.44 -0.33 21.47
C THR A 393 -15.45 0.03 20.38
N LEU A 394 -14.42 -0.81 20.13
CA LEU A 394 -13.42 -0.54 19.07
C LEU A 394 -14.07 -0.52 17.67
N PHE A 395 -14.91 -1.51 17.36
CA PHE A 395 -15.63 -1.56 16.09
C PHE A 395 -16.65 -0.42 15.95
N ALA A 396 -17.34 -0.05 17.02
CA ALA A 396 -18.25 1.10 17.04
C ALA A 396 -17.51 2.43 16.73
N LEU A 397 -16.37 2.67 17.37
CA LEU A 397 -15.52 3.83 17.09
C LEU A 397 -15.03 3.84 15.64
N GLY A 398 -14.60 2.69 15.13
CA GLY A 398 -14.18 2.54 13.75
C GLY A 398 -15.30 2.86 12.76
N ALA A 399 -16.49 2.32 12.99
CA ALA A 399 -17.68 2.60 12.18
C ALA A 399 -18.08 4.08 12.25
N GLY A 400 -18.04 4.67 13.45
CA GLY A 400 -18.31 6.09 13.66
C GLY A 400 -17.38 7.01 12.90
N ALA A 401 -16.08 6.69 12.84
CA ALA A 401 -15.12 7.45 12.06
C ALA A 401 -15.43 7.42 10.55
N ILE A 402 -15.78 6.24 10.00
CA ILE A 402 -16.15 6.11 8.58
C ILE A 402 -17.49 6.80 8.29
N ALA A 403 -18.47 6.66 9.19
CA ALA A 403 -19.76 7.34 9.07
C ALA A 403 -19.60 8.87 9.10
N MET A 404 -18.69 9.38 9.93
CA MET A 404 -18.33 10.80 9.96
C MET A 404 -17.72 11.26 8.62
N ALA A 405 -16.84 10.44 8.01
CA ALA A 405 -16.31 10.73 6.67
C ALA A 405 -17.42 10.86 5.63
N LEU A 406 -18.44 9.98 5.68
CA LEU A 406 -19.62 10.05 4.82
C LEU A 406 -20.45 11.31 5.10
N ALA A 407 -20.72 11.61 6.37
CA ALA A 407 -21.51 12.78 6.76
C ALA A 407 -20.87 14.09 6.30
N ILE A 408 -19.55 14.21 6.41
CA ILE A 408 -18.79 15.37 5.92
C ILE A 408 -18.93 15.51 4.39
N ASP A 409 -18.89 14.40 3.61
CA ASP A 409 -19.07 14.48 2.15
C ASP A 409 -20.50 14.92 1.78
N LEU A 410 -21.49 14.40 2.48
CA LEU A 410 -22.89 14.76 2.24
C LEU A 410 -23.15 16.25 2.56
N ALA A 411 -22.58 16.76 3.66
CA ALA A 411 -22.68 18.16 4.05
C ALA A 411 -21.95 19.10 3.07
N ALA A 412 -20.73 18.72 2.62
CA ALA A 412 -19.97 19.50 1.65
C ALA A 412 -20.59 19.49 0.23
N GLY A 413 -21.46 18.55 -0.05
CA GLY A 413 -22.16 18.46 -1.35
C GLY A 413 -23.42 19.30 -1.45
N ARG A 414 -23.85 19.92 -0.37
CA ARG A 414 -25.00 20.83 -0.32
C ARG A 414 -24.63 22.31 -0.52
N ARG A 415 -23.34 22.60 -0.52
CA ARG A 415 -22.78 23.93 -0.81
C ARG A 415 -22.19 23.96 -2.24
#